data_1e9c494a4aee40395542dcf136898a56
#
_entry.id   1e9c494a4aee40395542dcf136898a56
#
_cell.length_a   1.000
_cell.length_b   1.000
_cell.length_c   1.000
_cell.angle_alpha   90.00
_cell.angle_beta   90.00
_cell.angle_gamma   90.00
#
_symmetry.space_group_name_H-M   'P 1'
#
loop_
_entity.id
_entity.type
_entity.pdbx_description
1 polymer ?
#
loop_
_entity_poly.entity_id
_entity_poly.type
_entity_poly.pdbx_seq_one_letter_code
_entity_poly.pdbx_strand_id
1 'polypeptide(L)'
;KLDGSHNDKLLNALNGAKTVVTTQSKELMEVLCHDEPAQIRLYENGVARIHDVSLMAYLLDPTRTNYGYLYLTERFSVLSIATGSVDVECVSMVKALLAMDEAAVKALQDESLWDLYNNIELPLIHTLLVMEKNGIYIDPVKLEETTVKFKAELEAVQQEIYELAGETFNINSPKQLGIILFEKMNLPVIKKTKTGYSTDAEVLDMLRHESPIVEKILAYRSVAKLVSTYCEGLAVLINDKTKRIHTTFNQMVTATGRLSSSDPNLQNIPVRTEKGREIRALFYPGAGYDTLVSADYSQIELRILAHLSGDEALIKAFVDGKDIHRFTAAEVLGK
;
A
#
# COMPACT_ATOMS: atom_id res chain seq x y z
N LYS A 1 -23.32 -13.10 7.45
CA LYS A 1 -22.52 -14.29 7.05
C LYS A 1 -23.50 -15.29 6.44
N LEU A 2 -23.29 -15.66 5.18
CA LEU A 2 -23.99 -16.76 4.54
C LEU A 2 -23.52 -18.07 5.21
N ASP A 3 -24.43 -19.00 5.47
CA ASP A 3 -24.02 -20.35 5.89
C ASP A 3 -23.43 -21.13 4.70
N GLY A 4 -22.67 -22.19 4.94
CA GLY A 4 -21.97 -22.93 3.88
C GLY A 4 -22.88 -23.44 2.77
N SER A 5 -24.16 -23.76 3.07
CA SER A 5 -25.12 -24.26 2.07
C SER A 5 -25.56 -23.20 1.07
N HIS A 6 -25.57 -21.94 1.47
CA HIS A 6 -25.88 -20.81 0.59
C HIS A 6 -24.67 -20.45 -0.28
N ASN A 7 -23.46 -20.58 0.25
CA ASN A 7 -22.23 -20.33 -0.51
C ASN A 7 -22.11 -21.28 -1.71
N ASP A 8 -22.36 -22.58 -1.54
CA ASP A 8 -22.28 -23.55 -2.64
C ASP A 8 -23.31 -23.27 -3.75
N LYS A 9 -24.54 -22.91 -3.39
CA LYS A 9 -25.55 -22.56 -4.37
C LYS A 9 -25.18 -21.30 -5.15
N LEU A 10 -24.68 -20.28 -4.45
CA LEU A 10 -24.23 -19.04 -5.08
C LEU A 10 -23.02 -19.27 -5.97
N LEU A 11 -22.03 -20.02 -5.50
CA LEU A 11 -20.83 -20.39 -6.27
C LEU A 11 -21.19 -21.17 -7.55
N ASN A 12 -22.12 -22.12 -7.46
CA ASN A 12 -22.62 -22.86 -8.62
C ASN A 12 -23.35 -21.95 -9.62
N ALA A 13 -24.16 -21.01 -9.14
CA ALA A 13 -24.84 -20.03 -9.99
C ALA A 13 -23.85 -19.10 -10.70
N LEU A 14 -22.84 -18.60 -9.97
CA LEU A 14 -21.78 -17.76 -10.53
C LEU A 14 -20.95 -18.52 -11.59
N ASN A 15 -20.59 -19.78 -11.31
CA ASN A 15 -19.85 -20.60 -12.27
C ASN A 15 -20.69 -21.04 -13.49
N GLY A 16 -22.02 -21.07 -13.37
CA GLY A 16 -22.94 -21.31 -14.48
C GLY A 16 -23.27 -20.06 -15.31
N ALA A 17 -23.02 -18.86 -14.80
CA ALA A 17 -23.30 -17.63 -15.51
C ALA A 17 -22.30 -17.38 -16.66
N LYS A 18 -22.76 -16.79 -17.76
CA LYS A 18 -21.89 -16.34 -18.86
C LYS A 18 -21.02 -15.18 -18.45
N THR A 19 -21.58 -14.22 -17.73
CA THR A 19 -20.90 -13.04 -17.18
C THR A 19 -21.39 -12.78 -15.77
N VAL A 20 -20.49 -12.43 -14.88
CA VAL A 20 -20.75 -12.02 -13.49
C VAL A 20 -20.34 -10.56 -13.33
N VAL A 21 -21.29 -9.70 -13.04
CA VAL A 21 -21.04 -8.27 -12.84
C VAL A 21 -21.01 -7.94 -11.36
N THR A 22 -19.99 -7.25 -10.92
CA THR A 22 -19.79 -6.88 -9.52
C THR A 22 -19.08 -5.50 -9.42
N THR A 23 -19.02 -4.95 -8.22
CA THR A 23 -18.24 -3.74 -7.91
C THR A 23 -17.02 -4.02 -7.05
N GLN A 24 -16.85 -5.24 -6.56
CA GLN A 24 -15.79 -5.64 -5.62
C GLN A 24 -15.50 -7.12 -5.82
N SER A 25 -14.86 -7.45 -6.93
CA SER A 25 -14.59 -8.85 -7.29
C SER A 25 -13.61 -9.54 -6.34
N LYS A 26 -12.65 -8.82 -5.80
CA LYS A 26 -11.68 -9.38 -4.85
C LYS A 26 -12.37 -9.81 -3.55
N GLU A 27 -13.19 -8.94 -2.99
CA GLU A 27 -13.96 -9.20 -1.77
C GLU A 27 -15.01 -10.31 -1.99
N LEU A 28 -15.63 -10.34 -3.18
CA LEU A 28 -16.54 -11.42 -3.55
C LEU A 28 -15.83 -12.77 -3.55
N MET A 29 -14.65 -12.85 -4.15
CA MET A 29 -13.85 -14.07 -4.17
C MET A 29 -13.34 -14.47 -2.79
N GLU A 30 -12.92 -13.50 -1.97
CA GLU A 30 -12.49 -13.76 -0.59
C GLU A 30 -13.60 -14.40 0.24
N VAL A 31 -14.82 -13.89 0.14
CA VAL A 31 -15.97 -14.41 0.90
C VAL A 31 -16.42 -15.78 0.41
N LEU A 32 -16.43 -16.02 -0.90
CA LEU A 32 -16.98 -17.24 -1.50
C LEU A 32 -15.95 -18.37 -1.61
N CYS A 33 -14.68 -18.04 -1.75
CA CYS A 33 -13.60 -19.00 -2.03
C CYS A 33 -12.60 -19.07 -0.87
N HIS A 34 -13.11 -19.10 0.36
CA HIS A 34 -12.31 -19.03 1.59
C HIS A 34 -11.12 -20.00 1.62
N ASP A 35 -11.25 -21.18 1.04
CA ASP A 35 -10.19 -22.20 1.03
C ASP A 35 -9.45 -22.32 -0.31
N GLU A 36 -10.11 -22.01 -1.43
CA GLU A 36 -9.53 -22.12 -2.77
C GLU A 36 -9.95 -20.95 -3.67
N PRO A 37 -9.12 -19.88 -3.80
CA PRO A 37 -9.43 -18.73 -4.66
C PRO A 37 -9.74 -19.07 -6.12
N ALA A 38 -9.23 -20.20 -6.61
CA ALA A 38 -9.46 -20.67 -7.97
C ALA A 38 -10.89 -21.23 -8.25
N GLN A 39 -11.78 -21.28 -7.23
CA GLN A 39 -13.12 -21.83 -7.41
C GLN A 39 -14.02 -20.97 -8.30
N ILE A 40 -13.76 -19.67 -8.44
CA ILE A 40 -14.47 -18.81 -9.38
C ILE A 40 -13.67 -18.71 -10.68
N ARG A 41 -14.31 -19.09 -11.79
CA ARG A 41 -13.70 -18.97 -13.12
C ARG A 41 -13.71 -17.52 -13.56
N LEU A 42 -12.53 -16.90 -13.64
CA LEU A 42 -12.35 -15.54 -14.13
C LEU A 42 -12.54 -15.42 -15.64
N TYR A 43 -12.18 -16.48 -16.38
CA TYR A 43 -12.17 -16.51 -17.83
C TYR A 43 -12.86 -17.74 -18.39
N GLU A 44 -13.45 -17.59 -19.54
CA GLU A 44 -13.92 -18.67 -20.39
C GLU A 44 -13.47 -18.42 -21.83
N ASN A 45 -12.72 -19.37 -22.41
CA ASN A 45 -12.16 -19.26 -23.77
C ASN A 45 -11.38 -17.95 -24.02
N GLY A 46 -10.65 -17.45 -23.00
CA GLY A 46 -9.87 -16.21 -23.08
C GLY A 46 -10.69 -14.92 -22.93
N VAL A 47 -12.00 -15.03 -22.68
CA VAL A 47 -12.86 -13.86 -22.45
C VAL A 47 -13.14 -13.72 -20.94
N ALA A 48 -13.06 -12.50 -20.44
CA ALA A 48 -13.38 -12.20 -19.05
C ALA A 48 -14.83 -12.55 -18.72
N ARG A 49 -15.03 -13.34 -17.67
CA ARG A 49 -16.36 -13.71 -17.16
C ARG A 49 -16.79 -12.83 -15.98
N ILE A 50 -15.84 -12.25 -15.29
CA ILE A 50 -16.12 -11.33 -14.19
C ILE A 50 -15.85 -9.91 -14.69
N HIS A 51 -16.85 -9.06 -14.54
CA HIS A 51 -16.77 -7.65 -14.78
C HIS A 51 -16.83 -6.91 -13.43
N ASP A 52 -15.72 -6.29 -13.05
CA ASP A 52 -15.64 -5.42 -11.88
C ASP A 52 -15.79 -3.96 -12.30
N VAL A 53 -16.97 -3.40 -12.12
CA VAL A 53 -17.29 -2.05 -12.56
C VAL A 53 -16.47 -0.99 -11.82
N SER A 54 -16.09 -1.24 -10.56
CA SER A 54 -15.22 -0.32 -9.81
C SER A 54 -13.80 -0.30 -10.37
N LEU A 55 -13.25 -1.46 -10.71
CA LEU A 55 -11.93 -1.56 -11.34
C LEU A 55 -11.92 -0.94 -12.75
N MET A 56 -12.99 -1.14 -13.53
CA MET A 56 -13.16 -0.47 -14.82
C MET A 56 -13.21 1.06 -14.66
N ALA A 57 -13.97 1.56 -13.68
CA ALA A 57 -14.06 2.99 -13.41
C ALA A 57 -12.74 3.59 -12.92
N TYR A 58 -11.95 2.83 -12.15
CA TYR A 58 -10.59 3.21 -11.75
C TYR A 58 -9.66 3.39 -12.95
N LEU A 59 -9.68 2.46 -13.90
CA LEU A 59 -8.86 2.59 -15.12
C LEU A 59 -9.22 3.81 -15.96
N LEU A 60 -10.52 4.19 -15.98
CA LEU A 60 -11.01 5.36 -16.68
C LEU A 60 -10.70 6.69 -15.98
N ASP A 61 -10.56 6.70 -14.64
CA ASP A 61 -10.21 7.89 -13.85
C ASP A 61 -9.53 7.46 -12.54
N PRO A 62 -8.20 7.26 -12.53
CA PRO A 62 -7.46 6.79 -11.35
C PRO A 62 -7.24 7.87 -10.29
N THR A 63 -7.74 9.10 -10.50
CA THR A 63 -7.54 10.22 -9.58
C THR A 63 -8.51 10.24 -8.40
N ARG A 64 -9.53 9.38 -8.42
CA ARG A 64 -10.54 9.30 -7.36
C ARG A 64 -10.06 8.48 -6.16
N THR A 65 -10.61 8.79 -5.02
CA THR A 65 -10.33 8.07 -3.77
C THR A 65 -11.37 7.01 -3.44
N ASN A 66 -12.49 6.97 -4.18
CA ASN A 66 -13.60 6.04 -3.93
C ASN A 66 -14.33 5.72 -5.25
N TYR A 67 -14.50 4.42 -5.51
CA TYR A 67 -15.21 3.88 -6.67
C TYR A 67 -16.46 3.11 -6.24
N GLY A 68 -17.08 3.54 -5.14
CA GLY A 68 -18.32 2.95 -4.64
C GLY A 68 -19.53 3.26 -5.48
N TYR A 69 -20.65 2.59 -5.17
CA TYR A 69 -21.88 2.58 -5.96
C TYR A 69 -22.39 3.98 -6.34
N LEU A 70 -22.37 4.94 -5.42
CA LEU A 70 -22.86 6.31 -5.71
C LEU A 70 -22.02 7.00 -6.80
N TYR A 71 -20.69 6.88 -6.72
CA TYR A 71 -19.82 7.41 -7.76
C TYR A 71 -20.06 6.72 -9.11
N LEU A 72 -20.25 5.41 -9.11
CA LEU A 72 -20.49 4.65 -10.34
C LEU A 72 -21.80 5.04 -11.03
N THR A 73 -22.89 5.27 -10.26
CA THR A 73 -24.15 5.75 -10.83
C THR A 73 -24.01 7.11 -11.49
N GLU A 74 -23.26 8.00 -10.85
CA GLU A 74 -22.97 9.34 -11.38
C GLU A 74 -22.06 9.27 -12.62
N ARG A 75 -20.97 8.53 -12.54
CA ARG A 75 -19.96 8.39 -13.61
C ARG A 75 -20.54 7.81 -14.90
N PHE A 76 -21.40 6.83 -14.78
CA PHE A 76 -22.02 6.15 -15.93
C PHE A 76 -23.42 6.64 -16.23
N SER A 77 -23.88 7.72 -15.61
CA SER A 77 -25.18 8.37 -15.84
C SER A 77 -26.38 7.40 -15.69
N VAL A 78 -26.27 6.46 -14.75
CA VAL A 78 -27.36 5.51 -14.46
C VAL A 78 -28.31 6.12 -13.45
N LEU A 79 -29.62 6.03 -13.71
CA LEU A 79 -30.64 6.57 -12.82
C LEU A 79 -30.59 5.95 -11.42
N SER A 80 -30.84 6.79 -10.42
CA SER A 80 -30.78 6.41 -9.01
C SER A 80 -31.67 5.23 -8.65
N ILE A 81 -31.30 4.52 -7.58
CA ILE A 81 -32.03 3.38 -7.04
C ILE A 81 -33.46 3.80 -6.66
N ALA A 82 -34.46 2.99 -7.04
CA ALA A 82 -35.81 3.14 -6.51
C ALA A 82 -35.79 2.85 -4.99
N THR A 83 -36.31 3.76 -4.21
CA THR A 83 -36.49 3.58 -2.75
C THR A 83 -37.78 2.76 -2.48
N GLY A 84 -37.69 1.83 -1.52
CA GLY A 84 -38.83 0.99 -1.18
C GLY A 84 -38.49 -0.12 -0.21
N SER A 85 -39.09 -1.31 -0.41
CA SER A 85 -38.67 -2.49 0.34
C SER A 85 -37.26 -2.96 -0.09
N VAL A 86 -36.61 -3.73 0.78
CA VAL A 86 -35.27 -4.30 0.50
C VAL A 86 -35.21 -5.00 -0.86
N ASP A 87 -36.27 -5.75 -1.22
CA ASP A 87 -36.34 -6.44 -2.51
C ASP A 87 -36.37 -5.48 -3.69
N VAL A 88 -37.12 -4.37 -3.59
CA VAL A 88 -37.18 -3.33 -4.62
C VAL A 88 -35.83 -2.64 -4.78
N GLU A 89 -35.17 -2.33 -3.69
CA GLU A 89 -33.86 -1.71 -3.70
C GLU A 89 -32.81 -2.67 -4.31
N CYS A 90 -32.78 -3.95 -3.92
CA CYS A 90 -31.87 -4.95 -4.46
C CYS A 90 -32.07 -5.13 -5.98
N VAL A 91 -33.30 -5.26 -6.45
CA VAL A 91 -33.61 -5.39 -7.89
C VAL A 91 -33.17 -4.13 -8.66
N SER A 92 -33.41 -2.97 -8.10
CA SER A 92 -32.99 -1.69 -8.69
C SER A 92 -31.47 -1.58 -8.79
N MET A 93 -30.75 -1.97 -7.71
CA MET A 93 -29.29 -1.99 -7.70
C MET A 93 -28.72 -2.93 -8.77
N VAL A 94 -29.26 -4.14 -8.90
CA VAL A 94 -28.82 -5.11 -9.92
C VAL A 94 -29.03 -4.57 -11.34
N LYS A 95 -30.20 -3.97 -11.62
CA LYS A 95 -30.48 -3.35 -12.93
C LYS A 95 -29.51 -2.21 -13.24
N ALA A 96 -29.27 -1.36 -12.23
CA ALA A 96 -28.31 -0.27 -12.38
C ALA A 96 -26.90 -0.79 -12.62
N LEU A 97 -26.49 -1.84 -11.90
CA LEU A 97 -25.16 -2.45 -12.07
C LEU A 97 -24.95 -3.01 -13.49
N LEU A 98 -25.96 -3.65 -14.07
CA LEU A 98 -25.88 -4.12 -15.46
C LEU A 98 -25.75 -2.97 -16.45
N ALA A 99 -26.49 -1.87 -16.26
CA ALA A 99 -26.38 -0.69 -17.10
C ALA A 99 -25.01 0.01 -16.96
N MET A 100 -24.44 0.04 -15.74
CA MET A 100 -23.09 0.54 -15.50
C MET A 100 -22.04 -0.33 -16.19
N ASP A 101 -22.19 -1.65 -16.18
CA ASP A 101 -21.29 -2.57 -16.84
C ASP A 101 -21.23 -2.32 -18.35
N GLU A 102 -22.39 -2.25 -19.02
CA GLU A 102 -22.46 -1.94 -20.45
C GLU A 102 -21.76 -0.63 -20.79
N ALA A 103 -21.98 0.42 -19.99
CA ALA A 103 -21.36 1.72 -20.18
C ALA A 103 -19.83 1.69 -19.91
N ALA A 104 -19.40 0.97 -18.86
CA ALA A 104 -18.00 0.84 -18.49
C ALA A 104 -17.20 0.06 -19.54
N VAL A 105 -17.73 -1.08 -19.99
CA VAL A 105 -17.11 -1.88 -21.06
C VAL A 105 -16.92 -1.06 -22.34
N LYS A 106 -17.97 -0.32 -22.75
CA LYS A 106 -17.89 0.55 -23.91
C LYS A 106 -16.83 1.63 -23.72
N ALA A 107 -16.79 2.30 -22.58
CA ALA A 107 -15.82 3.35 -22.30
C ALA A 107 -14.37 2.82 -22.33
N LEU A 108 -14.12 1.63 -21.76
CA LEU A 108 -12.80 0.99 -21.81
C LEU A 108 -12.39 0.64 -23.26
N GLN A 109 -13.33 0.21 -24.11
CA GLN A 109 -13.06 -0.06 -25.50
C GLN A 109 -12.76 1.22 -26.28
N ASP A 110 -13.55 2.27 -26.08
CA ASP A 110 -13.38 3.57 -26.73
C ASP A 110 -12.02 4.21 -26.36
N GLU A 111 -11.53 4.01 -25.15
CA GLU A 111 -10.23 4.50 -24.64
C GLU A 111 -9.07 3.51 -24.84
N SER A 112 -9.30 2.37 -25.50
CA SER A 112 -8.30 1.31 -25.72
C SER A 112 -7.71 0.71 -24.43
N LEU A 113 -8.48 0.72 -23.33
CA LEU A 113 -8.10 0.17 -22.03
C LEU A 113 -8.64 -1.24 -21.77
N TRP A 114 -9.46 -1.78 -22.68
CA TRP A 114 -10.07 -3.11 -22.49
C TRP A 114 -9.03 -4.23 -22.37
N ASP A 115 -7.96 -4.18 -23.18
CA ASP A 115 -6.91 -5.18 -23.13
C ASP A 115 -6.11 -5.10 -21.81
N LEU A 116 -5.87 -3.89 -21.30
CA LEU A 116 -5.26 -3.69 -19.98
C LEU A 116 -6.13 -4.31 -18.89
N TYR A 117 -7.44 -4.02 -18.89
CA TYR A 117 -8.37 -4.58 -17.95
C TYR A 117 -8.40 -6.11 -18.00
N ASN A 118 -8.60 -6.67 -19.19
CA ASN A 118 -8.83 -8.10 -19.39
C ASN A 118 -7.57 -8.95 -19.17
N ASN A 119 -6.41 -8.46 -19.60
CA ASN A 119 -5.19 -9.26 -19.64
C ASN A 119 -4.24 -8.99 -18.46
N ILE A 120 -4.41 -7.89 -17.72
CA ILE A 120 -3.52 -7.51 -16.63
C ILE A 120 -4.29 -7.31 -15.34
N GLU A 121 -5.21 -6.36 -15.28
CA GLU A 121 -5.84 -5.94 -14.03
C GLU A 121 -6.77 -7.00 -13.43
N LEU A 122 -7.58 -7.64 -14.26
CA LEU A 122 -8.49 -8.68 -13.79
C LEU A 122 -7.77 -9.94 -13.32
N PRO A 123 -6.75 -10.50 -14.04
CA PRO A 123 -5.97 -11.63 -13.54
C PRO A 123 -5.20 -11.32 -12.25
N LEU A 124 -4.78 -10.07 -12.08
CA LEU A 124 -4.05 -9.63 -10.91
C LEU A 124 -4.85 -9.81 -9.62
N ILE A 125 -6.18 -9.68 -9.67
CA ILE A 125 -7.07 -9.90 -8.52
C ILE A 125 -6.82 -11.28 -7.87
N HIS A 126 -6.77 -12.33 -8.69
CA HIS A 126 -6.50 -13.69 -8.20
C HIS A 126 -5.09 -13.80 -7.58
N THR A 127 -4.10 -13.21 -8.22
CA THR A 127 -2.72 -13.21 -7.72
C THR A 127 -2.64 -12.52 -6.35
N LEU A 128 -3.27 -11.36 -6.21
CA LEU A 128 -3.28 -10.62 -4.95
C LEU A 128 -4.00 -11.39 -3.84
N LEU A 129 -5.13 -12.02 -4.13
CA LEU A 129 -5.83 -12.88 -3.17
C LEU A 129 -4.97 -14.04 -2.67
N VAL A 130 -4.24 -14.71 -3.57
CA VAL A 130 -3.32 -15.78 -3.19
C VAL A 130 -2.18 -15.25 -2.33
N MET A 131 -1.63 -14.08 -2.65
CA MET A 131 -0.59 -13.42 -1.84
C MET A 131 -1.11 -13.05 -0.46
N GLU A 132 -2.28 -12.43 -0.36
CA GLU A 132 -2.94 -12.06 0.90
C GLU A 132 -3.22 -13.29 1.77
N LYS A 133 -3.72 -14.36 1.15
CA LYS A 133 -4.03 -15.62 1.84
C LYS A 133 -2.77 -16.33 2.34
N ASN A 134 -1.71 -16.36 1.53
CA ASN A 134 -0.43 -16.94 1.94
C ASN A 134 0.22 -16.13 3.05
N GLY A 135 0.12 -14.81 3.01
CA GLY A 135 0.77 -13.92 3.96
C GLY A 135 2.29 -14.10 3.99
N ILE A 136 2.95 -13.43 4.92
CA ILE A 136 4.40 -13.52 5.14
C ILE A 136 4.70 -13.92 6.57
N TYR A 137 5.64 -14.85 6.77
CA TYR A 137 6.07 -15.27 8.09
C TYR A 137 7.05 -14.26 8.68
N ILE A 138 6.86 -13.94 9.95
CA ILE A 138 7.80 -13.18 10.77
C ILE A 138 8.21 -14.04 11.96
N ASP A 139 9.50 -14.05 12.29
CA ASP A 139 10.02 -14.81 13.41
C ASP A 139 9.61 -14.12 14.73
N PRO A 140 8.70 -14.69 15.52
CA PRO A 140 8.18 -14.03 16.72
C PRO A 140 9.23 -13.89 17.83
N VAL A 141 10.20 -14.81 17.90
CA VAL A 141 11.26 -14.75 18.92
C VAL A 141 12.22 -13.61 18.60
N LYS A 142 12.68 -13.55 17.35
CA LYS A 142 13.54 -12.45 16.92
C LYS A 142 12.83 -11.09 16.94
N LEU A 143 11.52 -11.06 16.66
CA LEU A 143 10.72 -9.85 16.78
C LEU A 143 10.72 -9.34 18.22
N GLU A 144 10.53 -10.21 19.20
CA GLU A 144 10.57 -9.84 20.62
C GLU A 144 11.97 -9.38 21.04
N GLU A 145 13.03 -10.12 20.67
CA GLU A 145 14.42 -9.73 20.94
C GLU A 145 14.75 -8.35 20.37
N THR A 146 14.33 -8.09 19.12
CA THR A 146 14.53 -6.79 18.46
C THR A 146 13.72 -5.68 19.13
N THR A 147 12.50 -5.99 19.58
CA THR A 147 11.64 -5.06 20.32
C THR A 147 12.30 -4.64 21.64
N VAL A 148 12.80 -5.60 22.41
CA VAL A 148 13.50 -5.32 23.69
C VAL A 148 14.75 -4.47 23.44
N LYS A 149 15.57 -4.84 22.44
CA LYS A 149 16.76 -4.07 22.05
C LYS A 149 16.43 -2.61 21.69
N PHE A 150 15.44 -2.40 20.82
CA PHE A 150 15.08 -1.05 20.36
C PHE A 150 14.42 -0.21 21.48
N LYS A 151 13.65 -0.83 22.38
CA LYS A 151 13.11 -0.13 23.55
C LYS A 151 14.22 0.32 24.52
N ALA A 152 15.20 -0.53 24.77
CA ALA A 152 16.34 -0.15 25.63
C ALA A 152 17.14 1.01 25.01
N GLU A 153 17.35 0.99 23.71
CA GLU A 153 18.00 2.10 22.99
C GLU A 153 17.15 3.39 23.05
N LEU A 154 15.84 3.26 22.88
CA LEU A 154 14.91 4.39 22.96
C LEU A 154 14.96 5.05 24.34
N GLU A 155 14.97 4.25 25.41
CA GLU A 155 15.12 4.74 26.80
C GLU A 155 16.46 5.46 27.00
N ALA A 156 17.55 4.90 26.50
CA ALA A 156 18.87 5.54 26.61
C ALA A 156 18.90 6.91 25.92
N VAL A 157 18.41 6.99 24.68
CA VAL A 157 18.35 8.26 23.94
C VAL A 157 17.38 9.26 24.61
N GLN A 158 16.29 8.77 25.19
CA GLN A 158 15.35 9.60 25.97
C GLN A 158 16.03 10.24 27.18
N GLN A 159 16.83 9.51 27.92
CA GLN A 159 17.57 10.04 29.07
C GLN A 159 18.57 11.14 28.62
N GLU A 160 19.31 10.88 27.55
CA GLU A 160 20.23 11.89 26.98
C GLU A 160 19.48 13.18 26.59
N ILE A 161 18.27 13.07 26.01
CA ILE A 161 17.43 14.23 25.67
C ILE A 161 17.03 15.00 26.93
N TYR A 162 16.63 14.30 28.00
CA TYR A 162 16.24 14.93 29.26
C TYR A 162 17.42 15.62 29.94
N GLU A 163 18.59 15.02 29.92
CA GLU A 163 19.82 15.64 30.43
C GLU A 163 20.16 16.92 29.67
N LEU A 164 20.08 16.89 28.34
CA LEU A 164 20.34 18.06 27.50
C LEU A 164 19.28 19.17 27.66
N ALA A 165 18.03 18.78 27.89
CA ALA A 165 16.93 19.73 28.13
C ALA A 165 16.91 20.28 29.58
N GLY A 166 17.54 19.59 30.53
CA GLY A 166 17.50 19.92 31.96
C GLY A 166 16.18 19.56 32.65
N GLU A 167 15.26 18.90 31.96
CA GLU A 167 13.96 18.48 32.50
C GLU A 167 13.33 17.34 31.69
N THR A 168 12.36 16.68 32.29
CA THR A 168 11.56 15.64 31.61
C THR A 168 10.33 16.25 30.94
N PHE A 169 10.02 15.77 29.75
CA PHE A 169 8.87 16.22 28.96
C PHE A 169 8.45 15.10 27.98
N ASN A 170 7.27 15.24 27.36
CA ASN A 170 6.86 14.29 26.33
C ASN A 170 7.49 14.67 24.97
N ILE A 171 8.54 13.94 24.57
CA ILE A 171 9.29 14.15 23.31
C ILE A 171 8.40 13.98 22.09
N ASN A 172 7.35 13.13 22.19
CA ASN A 172 6.38 12.92 21.11
C ASN A 172 5.30 14.02 21.06
N SER A 173 5.26 14.96 21.99
CA SER A 173 4.35 16.10 21.96
C SER A 173 4.99 17.30 21.21
N PRO A 174 4.52 17.65 20.00
CA PRO A 174 5.06 18.78 19.25
C PRO A 174 5.01 20.11 20.05
N LYS A 175 3.97 20.25 20.90
CA LYS A 175 3.79 21.43 21.73
C LYS A 175 4.87 21.52 22.83
N GLN A 176 5.09 20.43 23.59
CA GLN A 176 6.08 20.43 24.65
C GLN A 176 7.50 20.54 24.07
N LEU A 177 7.78 19.78 23.02
CA LEU A 177 9.06 19.85 22.33
C LEU A 177 9.33 21.26 21.76
N GLY A 178 8.31 21.92 21.19
CA GLY A 178 8.45 23.30 20.70
C GLY A 178 8.81 24.29 21.82
N ILE A 179 8.21 24.16 23.00
CA ILE A 179 8.56 25.00 24.17
C ILE A 179 10.03 24.76 24.58
N ILE A 180 10.47 23.51 24.67
CA ILE A 180 11.85 23.18 25.03
C ILE A 180 12.82 23.81 24.02
N LEU A 181 12.65 23.53 22.73
CA LEU A 181 13.62 23.94 21.70
C LEU A 181 13.63 25.46 21.48
N PHE A 182 12.46 26.10 21.37
CA PHE A 182 12.36 27.47 20.90
C PHE A 182 12.20 28.51 22.03
N GLU A 183 11.63 28.14 23.17
CA GLU A 183 11.46 29.09 24.29
C GLU A 183 12.53 28.94 25.37
N LYS A 184 12.91 27.70 25.73
CA LYS A 184 13.89 27.45 26.80
C LYS A 184 15.33 27.41 26.30
N MET A 185 15.56 26.72 25.18
CA MET A 185 16.89 26.61 24.56
C MET A 185 17.19 27.73 23.57
N ASN A 186 16.18 28.57 23.24
CA ASN A 186 16.29 29.70 22.33
C ASN A 186 16.85 29.34 20.92
N LEU A 187 16.52 28.15 20.40
CA LEU A 187 16.90 27.82 19.03
C LEU A 187 16.13 28.66 18.02
N PRO A 188 16.71 28.91 16.82
CA PRO A 188 16.06 29.73 15.79
C PRO A 188 14.74 29.10 15.33
N VAL A 189 13.67 29.90 15.26
CA VAL A 189 12.35 29.48 14.81
C VAL A 189 12.31 29.47 13.29
N ILE A 190 12.34 28.29 12.67
CA ILE A 190 12.31 28.13 11.20
C ILE A 190 10.88 28.28 10.66
N LYS A 191 9.90 27.62 11.33
CA LYS A 191 8.52 27.55 10.84
C LYS A 191 7.52 27.52 11.99
N LYS A 192 6.41 28.24 11.81
CA LYS A 192 5.25 28.20 12.74
C LYS A 192 4.06 27.51 12.07
N THR A 193 3.27 26.84 12.88
CA THR A 193 1.98 26.27 12.50
C THR A 193 0.84 27.10 13.10
N LYS A 194 -0.41 26.79 12.75
CA LYS A 194 -1.59 27.46 13.37
C LYS A 194 -1.66 27.26 14.89
N THR A 195 -1.02 26.21 15.42
CA THR A 195 -1.10 25.81 16.84
C THR A 195 0.21 25.97 17.59
N GLY A 196 1.25 26.54 16.98
CA GLY A 196 2.55 26.77 17.65
C GLY A 196 3.75 26.58 16.72
N TYR A 197 4.87 26.17 17.30
CA TYR A 197 6.11 25.91 16.56
C TYR A 197 6.03 24.59 15.79
N SER A 198 6.53 24.57 14.57
CA SER A 198 6.75 23.31 13.86
C SER A 198 7.98 22.59 14.40
N THR A 199 7.82 21.29 14.67
CA THR A 199 8.89 20.37 15.02
C THR A 199 8.91 19.17 14.06
N ASP A 200 8.49 19.40 12.80
CA ASP A 200 8.55 18.37 11.76
C ASP A 200 10.01 17.98 11.43
N ALA A 201 10.18 16.88 10.71
CA ALA A 201 11.51 16.33 10.45
C ALA A 201 12.38 17.29 9.64
N GLU A 202 11.78 18.07 8.72
CA GLU A 202 12.48 19.04 7.89
C GLU A 202 13.02 20.20 8.72
N VAL A 203 12.19 20.73 9.64
CA VAL A 203 12.60 21.80 10.58
C VAL A 203 13.70 21.31 11.52
N LEU A 204 13.57 20.11 12.06
CA LEU A 204 14.60 19.56 12.94
C LEU A 204 15.91 19.27 12.16
N ASP A 205 15.82 18.85 10.91
CA ASP A 205 17.02 18.61 10.11
C ASP A 205 17.79 19.91 9.83
N MET A 206 17.09 21.02 9.58
CA MET A 206 17.72 22.35 9.45
C MET A 206 18.39 22.81 10.75
N LEU A 207 17.87 22.39 11.90
CA LEU A 207 18.40 22.73 13.23
C LEU A 207 19.47 21.75 13.74
N ARG A 208 19.83 20.73 12.97
CA ARG A 208 20.71 19.64 13.40
C ARG A 208 22.05 20.12 13.97
N HIS A 209 22.61 21.19 13.40
CA HIS A 209 23.91 21.74 13.80
C HIS A 209 23.82 22.83 14.89
N GLU A 210 22.62 23.26 15.25
CA GLU A 210 22.41 24.33 16.22
C GLU A 210 22.52 23.83 17.67
N SER A 211 22.16 22.53 17.90
CA SER A 211 22.24 21.95 19.25
C SER A 211 22.28 20.42 19.20
N PRO A 212 23.08 19.78 20.07
CA PRO A 212 23.16 18.31 20.16
C PRO A 212 21.81 17.61 20.46
N ILE A 213 20.90 18.30 21.16
CA ILE A 213 19.57 17.75 21.47
C ILE A 213 18.77 17.44 20.21
N VAL A 214 18.93 18.21 19.15
CA VAL A 214 18.16 18.05 17.91
C VAL A 214 18.51 16.73 17.24
N GLU A 215 19.80 16.38 17.18
CA GLU A 215 20.24 15.10 16.64
C GLU A 215 19.68 13.92 17.45
N LYS A 216 19.67 14.04 18.78
CA LYS A 216 19.09 13.03 19.66
C LYS A 216 17.58 12.89 19.48
N ILE A 217 16.85 13.99 19.28
CA ILE A 217 15.40 13.97 19.01
C ILE A 217 15.12 13.28 17.65
N LEU A 218 15.90 13.56 16.61
CA LEU A 218 15.78 12.88 15.31
C LEU A 218 16.03 11.37 15.44
N ALA A 219 17.09 10.99 16.18
CA ALA A 219 17.38 9.58 16.47
C ALA A 219 16.25 8.92 17.27
N TYR A 220 15.77 9.56 18.34
CA TYR A 220 14.63 9.09 19.15
C TYR A 220 13.40 8.83 18.27
N ARG A 221 12.98 9.80 17.47
CA ARG A 221 11.81 9.67 16.61
C ARG A 221 11.95 8.56 15.58
N SER A 222 13.15 8.38 15.04
CA SER A 222 13.43 7.29 14.10
C SER A 222 13.23 5.92 14.77
N VAL A 223 13.81 5.72 15.95
CA VAL A 223 13.67 4.46 16.70
C VAL A 223 12.25 4.26 17.21
N ALA A 224 11.61 5.30 17.77
CA ALA A 224 10.24 5.25 18.26
C ALA A 224 9.26 4.81 17.16
N LYS A 225 9.43 5.31 15.92
CA LYS A 225 8.63 4.89 14.77
C LYS A 225 8.86 3.41 14.43
N LEU A 226 10.10 2.92 14.50
CA LEU A 226 10.39 1.51 14.25
C LEU A 226 9.74 0.61 15.31
N VAL A 227 9.84 0.98 16.59
CA VAL A 227 9.22 0.24 17.69
C VAL A 227 7.71 0.20 17.53
N SER A 228 7.05 1.35 17.38
CA SER A 228 5.58 1.42 17.34
C SER A 228 4.99 0.79 16.10
N THR A 229 5.60 1.03 14.92
CA THR A 229 5.02 0.59 13.64
C THR A 229 5.39 -0.84 13.30
N TYR A 230 6.65 -1.23 13.52
CA TYR A 230 7.15 -2.52 13.03
C TYR A 230 7.37 -3.54 14.14
N CYS A 231 7.79 -3.15 15.33
CA CYS A 231 7.94 -4.11 16.42
C CYS A 231 6.58 -4.42 17.06
N GLU A 232 5.94 -3.44 17.67
CA GLU A 232 4.65 -3.63 18.35
C GLU A 232 3.49 -3.77 17.35
N GLY A 233 3.49 -2.96 16.30
CA GLY A 233 2.42 -2.96 15.30
C GLY A 233 2.33 -4.27 14.52
N LEU A 234 3.46 -4.92 14.17
CA LEU A 234 3.43 -6.23 13.50
C LEU A 234 3.13 -7.37 14.46
N ALA A 235 3.58 -7.30 15.72
CA ALA A 235 3.37 -8.36 16.70
C ALA A 235 1.89 -8.68 16.90
N VAL A 236 1.03 -7.66 16.96
CA VAL A 236 -0.42 -7.83 17.16
C VAL A 236 -1.16 -8.32 15.91
N LEU A 237 -0.51 -8.27 14.75
CA LEU A 237 -1.08 -8.69 13.45
C LEU A 237 -0.68 -10.10 13.04
N ILE A 238 0.15 -10.79 13.83
CA ILE A 238 0.48 -12.18 13.59
C ILE A 238 -0.77 -13.03 13.82
N ASN A 239 -1.25 -13.68 12.78
CA ASN A 239 -2.42 -14.54 12.87
C ASN A 239 -2.11 -15.81 13.68
N ASP A 240 -2.93 -16.11 14.69
CA ASP A 240 -2.70 -17.23 15.60
C ASP A 240 -2.70 -18.60 14.94
N LYS A 241 -3.43 -18.78 13.84
CA LYS A 241 -3.55 -20.04 13.12
C LYS A 241 -2.43 -20.22 12.10
N THR A 242 -2.20 -19.21 11.27
CA THR A 242 -1.21 -19.28 10.19
C THR A 242 0.20 -18.94 10.64
N LYS A 243 0.34 -18.24 11.80
CA LYS A 243 1.60 -17.65 12.29
C LYS A 243 2.23 -16.69 11.29
N ARG A 244 1.43 -16.09 10.42
CA ARG A 244 1.85 -15.18 9.34
C ARG A 244 1.12 -13.85 9.47
N ILE A 245 1.65 -12.84 8.85
CA ILE A 245 0.99 -11.55 8.68
C ILE A 245 0.34 -11.53 7.30
N HIS A 246 -0.91 -11.12 7.25
CA HIS A 246 -1.72 -11.03 6.05
C HIS A 246 -2.05 -9.55 5.80
N THR A 247 -1.37 -8.96 4.83
CA THR A 247 -1.67 -7.59 4.37
C THR A 247 -2.79 -7.61 3.35
N THR A 248 -3.41 -6.47 3.11
CA THR A 248 -4.34 -6.25 2.00
C THR A 248 -3.63 -5.48 0.90
N PHE A 249 -3.66 -5.98 -0.34
CA PHE A 249 -3.15 -5.28 -1.52
C PHE A 249 -4.30 -4.58 -2.26
N ASN A 250 -4.19 -3.27 -2.45
CA ASN A 250 -5.23 -2.47 -3.08
C ASN A 250 -4.80 -2.07 -4.49
N GLN A 251 -5.65 -2.36 -5.50
CA GLN A 251 -5.41 -1.98 -6.89
C GLN A 251 -5.90 -0.56 -7.23
N MET A 252 -6.93 -0.06 -6.54
CA MET A 252 -7.68 1.14 -6.92
C MET A 252 -7.41 2.36 -6.01
N VAL A 253 -6.23 2.47 -5.41
CA VAL A 253 -5.91 3.54 -4.44
C VAL A 253 -4.98 4.60 -5.01
N THR A 254 -4.02 4.21 -5.85
CA THR A 254 -3.02 5.13 -6.35
C THR A 254 -3.39 5.70 -7.71
N ALA A 255 -3.16 6.99 -7.94
CA ALA A 255 -3.39 7.60 -9.25
C ALA A 255 -2.40 7.15 -10.34
N THR A 256 -1.37 6.40 -9.96
CA THR A 256 -0.26 6.01 -10.87
C THR A 256 -0.36 4.56 -11.36
N GLY A 257 -1.39 3.81 -10.99
CA GLY A 257 -1.50 2.38 -11.29
C GLY A 257 -0.64 1.46 -10.39
N ARG A 258 0.09 2.01 -9.40
CA ARG A 258 0.83 1.19 -8.44
C ARG A 258 -0.11 0.57 -7.43
N LEU A 259 0.22 -0.64 -6.97
CA LEU A 259 -0.46 -1.24 -5.82
C LEU A 259 -0.14 -0.46 -4.54
N SER A 260 -1.06 -0.47 -3.60
CA SER A 260 -0.79 -0.08 -2.22
C SER A 260 -1.03 -1.26 -1.28
N SER A 261 -0.42 -1.22 -0.10
CA SER A 261 -0.55 -2.24 0.95
C SER A 261 -1.08 -1.59 2.21
N SER A 262 -2.06 -2.24 2.85
CA SER A 262 -2.66 -1.78 4.12
C SER A 262 -2.91 -2.94 5.08
N ASP A 263 -3.02 -2.64 6.33
CA ASP A 263 -3.37 -3.52 7.44
C ASP A 263 -2.54 -4.82 7.56
N PRO A 264 -1.19 -4.73 7.62
CA PRO A 264 -0.31 -3.57 7.71
C PRO A 264 0.23 -3.11 6.36
N ASN A 265 0.71 -1.85 6.28
CA ASN A 265 1.45 -1.40 5.10
C ASN A 265 2.89 -1.98 5.12
N LEU A 266 3.13 -3.03 4.36
CA LEU A 266 4.43 -3.69 4.23
C LEU A 266 5.37 -3.01 3.22
N GLN A 267 4.87 -2.09 2.39
CA GLN A 267 5.69 -1.37 1.41
C GLN A 267 6.59 -0.30 2.04
N ASN A 268 6.27 0.14 3.26
CA ASN A 268 7.01 1.18 3.97
C ASN A 268 8.10 0.65 4.92
N ILE A 269 8.42 -0.65 4.88
CA ILE A 269 9.51 -1.23 5.69
C ILE A 269 10.83 -0.58 5.26
N PRO A 270 11.59 0.05 6.18
CA PRO A 270 12.81 0.77 5.84
C PRO A 270 13.87 -0.16 5.25
N VAL A 271 14.58 0.30 4.22
CA VAL A 271 15.62 -0.48 3.51
C VAL A 271 17.02 0.10 3.68
N ARG A 272 17.10 1.44 3.82
CA ARG A 272 18.38 2.16 3.72
C ARG A 272 19.17 2.17 5.02
N THR A 273 18.48 2.22 6.16
CA THR A 273 19.11 2.29 7.49
C THR A 273 19.49 0.90 8.01
N GLU A 274 20.48 0.83 8.88
CA GLU A 274 20.89 -0.42 9.55
C GLU A 274 19.72 -1.03 10.34
N LYS A 275 19.03 -0.21 11.15
CA LYS A 275 17.85 -0.64 11.90
C LYS A 275 16.69 -1.10 10.99
N GLY A 276 16.51 -0.46 9.84
CA GLY A 276 15.55 -0.92 8.84
C GLY A 276 15.91 -2.30 8.30
N ARG A 277 17.20 -2.58 8.07
CA ARG A 277 17.66 -3.91 7.69
C ARG A 277 17.45 -4.95 8.79
N GLU A 278 17.59 -4.58 10.07
CA GLU A 278 17.26 -5.47 11.19
C GLU A 278 15.76 -5.85 11.18
N ILE A 279 14.86 -4.88 10.94
CA ILE A 279 13.42 -5.16 10.79
C ILE A 279 13.16 -6.09 9.59
N ARG A 280 13.79 -5.84 8.45
CA ARG A 280 13.64 -6.72 7.27
C ARG A 280 14.15 -8.14 7.51
N ALA A 281 15.19 -8.30 8.32
CA ALA A 281 15.73 -9.60 8.68
C ALA A 281 14.80 -10.43 9.60
N LEU A 282 13.71 -9.87 10.08
CA LEU A 282 12.69 -10.61 10.84
C LEU A 282 11.75 -11.43 9.95
N PHE A 283 11.72 -11.13 8.63
CA PHE A 283 10.87 -11.84 7.68
C PHE A 283 11.58 -13.09 7.17
N TYR A 284 10.92 -14.21 7.29
CA TYR A 284 11.43 -15.54 6.98
C TYR A 284 10.49 -16.30 6.05
N PRO A 285 10.98 -17.35 5.39
CA PRO A 285 10.12 -18.23 4.58
C PRO A 285 8.98 -18.83 5.41
N GLY A 286 9.28 -19.25 6.66
CA GLY A 286 8.35 -19.97 7.54
C GLY A 286 8.20 -21.44 7.16
N ALA A 287 7.35 -22.16 7.90
CA ALA A 287 7.12 -23.59 7.66
C ALA A 287 6.61 -23.86 6.24
N GLY A 288 7.16 -24.87 5.61
CA GLY A 288 6.80 -25.29 4.23
C GLY A 288 7.56 -24.57 3.12
N TYR A 289 8.51 -23.69 3.46
CA TYR A 289 9.33 -22.97 2.49
C TYR A 289 10.79 -22.94 2.94
N ASP A 290 11.72 -23.09 2.00
CA ASP A 290 13.16 -23.15 2.30
C ASP A 290 13.84 -21.78 2.23
N THR A 291 13.33 -20.88 1.36
CA THR A 291 13.98 -19.58 1.14
C THR A 291 12.97 -18.50 0.70
N LEU A 292 13.35 -17.24 0.91
CA LEU A 292 12.70 -16.08 0.30
C LEU A 292 13.46 -15.70 -0.96
N VAL A 293 12.74 -15.60 -2.08
CA VAL A 293 13.29 -15.10 -3.34
C VAL A 293 12.80 -13.67 -3.52
N SER A 294 13.75 -12.74 -3.69
CA SER A 294 13.45 -11.35 -4.05
C SER A 294 13.90 -11.11 -5.49
N ALA A 295 12.96 -10.70 -6.34
CA ALA A 295 13.23 -10.35 -7.73
C ALA A 295 12.60 -8.99 -8.04
N ASP A 296 13.36 -8.12 -8.70
CA ASP A 296 12.91 -6.78 -9.08
C ASP A 296 13.48 -6.40 -10.44
N TYR A 297 12.73 -5.61 -11.19
CA TYR A 297 13.20 -5.08 -12.46
C TYR A 297 14.18 -3.93 -12.22
N SER A 298 15.38 -4.07 -12.77
CA SER A 298 16.40 -3.00 -12.68
C SER A 298 15.98 -1.77 -13.48
N GLN A 299 15.69 -0.66 -12.76
CA GLN A 299 15.42 0.66 -13.34
C GLN A 299 14.32 0.67 -14.41
N ILE A 300 13.23 -0.09 -14.20
CA ILE A 300 12.19 -0.30 -15.21
C ILE A 300 11.58 1.01 -15.69
N GLU A 301 11.33 1.96 -14.81
CA GLU A 301 10.72 3.25 -15.15
C GLU A 301 11.61 4.06 -16.11
N LEU A 302 12.93 4.08 -15.87
CA LEU A 302 13.88 4.75 -16.77
C LEU A 302 14.04 4.02 -18.11
N ARG A 303 13.90 2.69 -18.13
CA ARG A 303 13.89 1.91 -19.39
C ARG A 303 12.64 2.21 -20.21
N ILE A 304 11.48 2.29 -19.57
CA ILE A 304 10.24 2.69 -20.21
C ILE A 304 10.36 4.15 -20.73
N LEU A 305 10.91 5.06 -19.93
CA LEU A 305 11.15 6.43 -20.34
C LEU A 305 12.05 6.51 -21.57
N ALA A 306 13.16 5.78 -21.59
CA ALA A 306 14.06 5.70 -22.74
C ALA A 306 13.33 5.22 -24.00
N HIS A 307 12.50 4.19 -23.87
CA HIS A 307 11.71 3.63 -24.97
C HIS A 307 10.68 4.62 -25.50
N LEU A 308 9.90 5.24 -24.62
CA LEU A 308 8.83 6.17 -25.00
C LEU A 308 9.36 7.50 -25.55
N SER A 309 10.46 8.03 -25.01
CA SER A 309 11.07 9.27 -25.47
C SER A 309 11.87 9.10 -26.76
N GLY A 310 12.34 7.90 -27.05
CA GLY A 310 13.27 7.65 -28.14
C GLY A 310 14.65 8.29 -27.96
N ASP A 311 15.01 8.68 -26.71
CA ASP A 311 16.30 9.31 -26.41
C ASP A 311 17.46 8.34 -26.68
N GLU A 312 18.23 8.61 -27.74
CA GLU A 312 19.29 7.74 -28.22
C GLU A 312 20.42 7.57 -27.18
N ALA A 313 20.74 8.63 -26.42
CA ALA A 313 21.78 8.57 -25.42
C ALA A 313 21.39 7.68 -24.25
N LEU A 314 20.14 7.80 -23.78
CA LEU A 314 19.60 6.99 -22.70
C LEU A 314 19.44 5.53 -23.13
N ILE A 315 18.91 5.29 -24.33
CA ILE A 315 18.80 3.94 -24.92
C ILE A 315 20.18 3.29 -25.02
N LYS A 316 21.17 4.00 -25.56
CA LYS A 316 22.53 3.51 -25.71
C LYS A 316 23.16 3.19 -24.34
N ALA A 317 22.95 4.03 -23.33
CA ALA A 317 23.46 3.79 -21.99
C ALA A 317 22.92 2.48 -21.39
N PHE A 318 21.63 2.16 -21.62
CA PHE A 318 21.06 0.87 -21.20
C PHE A 318 21.60 -0.33 -21.99
N VAL A 319 21.76 -0.20 -23.31
CA VAL A 319 22.33 -1.25 -24.16
C VAL A 319 23.79 -1.54 -23.78
N ASP A 320 24.55 -0.50 -23.48
CA ASP A 320 25.95 -0.60 -23.04
C ASP A 320 26.09 -1.08 -21.60
N GLY A 321 25.00 -1.29 -20.86
CA GLY A 321 25.02 -1.74 -19.46
C GLY A 321 25.59 -0.70 -18.48
N LYS A 322 25.54 0.60 -18.83
CA LYS A 322 26.04 1.69 -17.98
C LYS A 322 25.12 1.92 -16.79
N ASP A 323 25.68 2.37 -15.68
CA ASP A 323 24.92 2.93 -14.56
C ASP A 323 24.31 4.26 -15.00
N ILE A 324 22.97 4.29 -15.14
CA ILE A 324 22.23 5.43 -15.65
C ILE A 324 22.40 6.66 -14.75
N HIS A 325 22.46 6.49 -13.44
CA HIS A 325 22.64 7.63 -12.52
C HIS A 325 24.02 8.26 -12.70
N ARG A 326 25.07 7.44 -12.84
CA ARG A 326 26.42 7.95 -13.14
C ARG A 326 26.51 8.56 -14.54
N PHE A 327 25.87 7.91 -15.52
CA PHE A 327 25.82 8.42 -16.90
C PHE A 327 25.13 9.78 -16.96
N THR A 328 23.92 9.91 -16.39
CA THR A 328 23.18 11.17 -16.37
C THR A 328 23.94 12.25 -15.59
N ALA A 329 24.53 11.91 -14.44
CA ALA A 329 25.35 12.87 -13.68
C ALA A 329 26.57 13.36 -14.47
N ALA A 330 27.22 12.48 -15.21
CA ALA A 330 28.37 12.85 -16.07
C ALA A 330 27.94 13.79 -17.20
N GLU A 331 26.84 13.49 -17.88
CA GLU A 331 26.27 14.34 -18.96
C GLU A 331 25.88 15.74 -18.42
N VAL A 332 25.16 15.79 -17.28
CA VAL A 332 24.70 17.05 -16.68
C VAL A 332 25.84 17.88 -16.13
N LEU A 333 26.85 17.24 -15.53
CA LEU A 333 28.00 17.93 -14.91
C LEU A 333 29.18 18.15 -15.88
N GLY A 334 29.09 17.63 -17.10
CA GLY A 334 30.14 17.76 -18.11
C GLY A 334 31.47 17.06 -17.72
N LYS A 335 31.40 15.95 -16.99
CA LYS A 335 32.55 15.21 -16.45
C LYS A 335 32.65 13.82 -17.07
#